data_4ec33900eb781cfe61d02a750bc93ba5
#
_entry.id   4ec33900eb781cfe61d02a750bc93ba5
#
_cell.length_a   1.000
_cell.length_b   1.000
_cell.length_c   1.000
_cell.angle_alpha   90.00
_cell.angle_beta   90.00
_cell.angle_gamma   90.00
#
_symmetry.space_group_name_H-M   'P 1'
#
loop_
_entity.id
_entity.type
_entity.pdbx_description
1 polymer ?
#
loop_
_entity_poly.entity_id
_entity_poly.type
_entity_poly.pdbx_seq_one_letter_code
_entity_poly.pdbx_strand_id
1 'polypeptide(L)'
;MDSTTLQQLEEILEQKIPPIGPKGHNIGVWYPRKEREVFKDLCYSATKLLLPLYPIYIPSKGRFKSRLTSRVLERLGVPYYMVVEPQEYEDYARVIDPAKILKLPFSNLGQGSIPARNWIFRHSLEKGHAKHWILDDNIRYLLRRNNGVKVRCETVNVFRAAEDYAARYENVAMAGFNYQQFAINYEIVPPVRLNTRVYSCILVDNLLAAQVLDNGQLWRGKYNEDTDLSLRCLKAGLCTLLFNAFLIMKGATMKMKGGNTEEVYENGAKRKDFAESLAQQHPDVTKVVQRFSRWHHQVDYRPFAGNALIPCPSIVPSTPNNYAMFLDELTPQRYKEMLCRDGCK
;
A
#
# COMPACT_ATOMS: atom_id res chain seq x y z
N MET A 1 -12.34 -2.88 31.55
CA MET A 1 -13.59 -2.80 30.79
C MET A 1 -14.53 -3.83 31.36
N ASP A 2 -15.76 -3.47 31.60
CA ASP A 2 -16.76 -4.42 32.05
C ASP A 2 -17.30 -5.29 30.91
N SER A 3 -17.98 -6.39 31.25
CA SER A 3 -18.53 -7.33 30.28
C SER A 3 -19.57 -6.69 29.34
N THR A 4 -20.24 -5.61 29.79
CA THR A 4 -21.24 -4.87 29.02
C THR A 4 -20.63 -4.10 27.86
N THR A 5 -19.47 -3.48 28.07
CA THR A 5 -18.73 -2.74 27.02
C THR A 5 -18.20 -3.68 25.95
N LEU A 6 -17.83 -4.90 26.32
CA LEU A 6 -17.42 -5.95 25.37
C LEU A 6 -18.56 -6.41 24.50
N GLN A 7 -19.71 -6.67 25.09
CA GLN A 7 -20.90 -7.13 24.38
C GLN A 7 -21.39 -6.06 23.40
N GLN A 8 -21.35 -4.78 23.81
CA GLN A 8 -21.66 -3.65 22.92
C GLN A 8 -20.65 -3.52 21.74
N LEU A 9 -19.35 -3.76 21.98
CA LEU A 9 -18.36 -3.76 20.91
C LEU A 9 -18.53 -4.96 19.96
N GLU A 10 -18.89 -6.13 20.48
CA GLU A 10 -19.23 -7.30 19.67
C GLU A 10 -20.47 -7.03 18.79
N GLU A 11 -21.53 -6.46 19.34
CA GLU A 11 -22.73 -6.07 18.61
C GLU A 11 -22.44 -5.00 17.54
N ILE A 12 -21.61 -4.01 17.85
CA ILE A 12 -21.20 -2.98 16.89
C ILE A 12 -20.35 -3.59 15.77
N LEU A 13 -19.47 -4.53 16.07
CA LEU A 13 -18.65 -5.22 15.09
C LEU A 13 -19.49 -6.17 14.23
N GLU A 14 -20.46 -6.85 14.79
CA GLU A 14 -21.39 -7.69 14.04
C GLU A 14 -22.33 -6.88 13.15
N GLN A 15 -22.81 -5.71 13.59
CA GLN A 15 -23.68 -4.83 12.82
C GLN A 15 -22.96 -4.07 11.70
N LYS A 16 -21.66 -3.78 11.85
CA LYS A 16 -20.88 -3.05 10.85
C LYS A 16 -20.29 -3.91 9.73
N ILE A 17 -20.48 -5.22 9.80
CA ILE A 17 -20.04 -6.15 8.76
C ILE A 17 -21.27 -6.47 7.90
N PRO A 18 -21.48 -5.74 6.78
CA PRO A 18 -22.59 -6.08 5.91
C PRO A 18 -22.40 -7.48 5.33
N PRO A 19 -23.45 -8.29 5.26
CA PRO A 19 -23.41 -9.56 4.54
C PRO A 19 -23.17 -9.25 3.07
N ILE A 20 -22.02 -9.57 2.55
CA ILE A 20 -21.69 -9.36 1.13
C ILE A 20 -21.31 -10.68 0.50
N GLY A 21 -22.29 -11.33 -0.06
CA GLY A 21 -22.10 -12.36 -1.05
C GLY A 21 -22.95 -12.05 -2.29
N PRO A 22 -22.48 -12.29 -3.51
CA PRO A 22 -23.24 -12.03 -4.72
C PRO A 22 -24.49 -12.90 -4.88
N LYS A 23 -24.80 -13.77 -3.94
CA LYS A 23 -25.96 -14.66 -3.96
C LYS A 23 -26.69 -14.78 -2.62
N GLY A 24 -26.70 -13.74 -1.81
CA GLY A 24 -27.47 -13.74 -0.56
C GLY A 24 -26.97 -14.71 0.51
N HIS A 25 -25.77 -15.24 0.37
CA HIS A 25 -25.15 -16.01 1.43
C HIS A 25 -24.58 -15.04 2.46
N ASN A 26 -25.01 -15.16 3.69
CA ASN A 26 -24.39 -14.50 4.84
C ASN A 26 -22.96 -15.04 4.97
N ILE A 27 -22.03 -14.40 4.31
CA ILE A 27 -20.61 -14.63 4.55
C ILE A 27 -20.28 -13.81 5.80
N GLY A 28 -20.59 -14.36 6.95
CA GLY A 28 -20.08 -13.82 8.21
C GLY A 28 -18.57 -13.73 8.12
N VAL A 29 -17.97 -12.72 8.74
CA VAL A 29 -16.53 -12.70 8.95
C VAL A 29 -16.19 -13.86 9.85
N TRP A 30 -15.82 -14.98 9.25
CA TRP A 30 -15.40 -16.15 9.97
C TRP A 30 -13.99 -15.91 10.47
N TYR A 31 -13.91 -15.51 11.73
CA TYR A 31 -12.68 -15.72 12.48
C TYR A 31 -12.73 -17.17 13.00
N PRO A 32 -11.72 -18.00 12.83
CA PRO A 32 -11.59 -19.22 13.60
C PRO A 32 -11.79 -18.90 15.08
N ARG A 33 -12.35 -19.83 15.85
CA ARG A 33 -12.66 -19.60 17.28
C ARG A 33 -11.49 -19.02 18.07
N LYS A 34 -10.27 -19.44 17.74
CA LYS A 34 -9.01 -18.87 18.27
C LYS A 34 -8.76 -17.42 17.83
N GLU A 35 -9.11 -17.05 16.61
CA GLU A 35 -8.96 -15.67 16.13
C GLU A 35 -9.99 -14.72 16.74
N ARG A 36 -11.18 -15.20 17.11
CA ARG A 36 -12.14 -14.40 17.90
C ARG A 36 -11.60 -14.05 19.28
N GLU A 37 -10.95 -14.99 19.94
CA GLU A 37 -10.33 -14.75 21.25
C GLU A 37 -9.18 -13.76 21.14
N VAL A 38 -8.31 -13.95 20.16
CA VAL A 38 -7.20 -13.02 19.88
C VAL A 38 -7.72 -11.66 19.40
N PHE A 39 -8.82 -11.59 18.67
CA PHE A 39 -9.47 -10.34 18.29
C PHE A 39 -10.12 -9.62 19.48
N LYS A 40 -10.65 -10.37 20.43
CA LYS A 40 -11.11 -9.81 21.73
C LYS A 40 -9.94 -9.19 22.48
N ASP A 41 -8.83 -9.87 22.60
CA ASP A 41 -7.61 -9.35 23.25
C ASP A 41 -7.08 -8.11 22.53
N LEU A 42 -7.24 -8.02 21.23
CA LEU A 42 -6.90 -6.82 20.45
C LEU A 42 -7.86 -5.67 20.62
N CYS A 43 -9.15 -5.92 20.71
CA CYS A 43 -10.11 -4.90 21.09
C CYS A 43 -9.79 -4.37 22.49
N TYR A 44 -9.24 -5.19 23.37
CA TYR A 44 -8.76 -4.76 24.70
C TYR A 44 -7.45 -3.97 24.65
N SER A 45 -6.51 -4.36 23.82
CA SER A 45 -5.25 -3.61 23.64
C SER A 45 -5.39 -2.45 22.65
N ALA A 46 -6.45 -2.42 21.85
CA ALA A 46 -6.80 -1.33 20.93
C ALA A 46 -7.19 -0.03 21.63
N THR A 47 -7.30 -0.01 22.93
CA THR A 47 -7.20 1.23 23.73
C THR A 47 -5.84 1.90 23.56
N LYS A 48 -4.81 1.22 23.07
CA LYS A 48 -3.59 1.80 22.51
C LYS A 48 -3.73 1.82 20.99
N LEU A 49 -4.19 2.96 20.46
CA LEU A 49 -4.07 3.25 19.03
C LEU A 49 -2.59 3.17 18.67
N LEU A 50 -2.21 2.14 17.94
CA LEU A 50 -0.85 1.98 17.47
C LEU A 50 -0.70 2.76 16.17
N LEU A 51 -0.27 4.02 16.31
CA LEU A 51 0.04 4.90 15.20
C LEU A 51 1.16 4.31 14.34
N PRO A 52 1.22 4.67 13.05
CA PRO A 52 2.38 4.37 12.23
C PRO A 52 3.67 4.85 12.89
N LEU A 53 4.74 4.08 12.77
CA LEU A 53 6.08 4.46 13.22
C LEU A 53 6.71 5.50 12.28
N TYR A 54 6.37 5.40 11.00
CA TYR A 54 7.00 6.17 9.95
C TYR A 54 6.05 7.22 9.39
N PRO A 55 6.58 8.40 8.97
CA PRO A 55 5.77 9.46 8.43
C PRO A 55 5.05 9.04 7.15
N ILE A 56 3.83 9.54 6.99
CA ILE A 56 3.01 9.33 5.80
C ILE A 56 2.98 10.62 5.00
N TYR A 57 3.39 10.57 3.75
CA TYR A 57 3.36 11.68 2.80
C TYR A 57 2.32 11.44 1.70
N ILE A 58 1.57 12.48 1.38
CA ILE A 58 0.58 12.47 0.30
C ILE A 58 0.95 13.57 -0.69
N PRO A 59 1.68 13.28 -1.77
CA PRO A 59 1.85 14.25 -2.84
C PRO A 59 0.50 14.48 -3.54
N SER A 60 0.11 15.73 -3.70
CA SER A 60 -1.19 16.08 -4.29
C SER A 60 -1.10 17.34 -5.13
N LYS A 61 -1.87 17.39 -6.24
CA LYS A 61 -1.96 18.52 -7.16
C LYS A 61 -3.40 18.71 -7.64
N GLY A 62 -3.97 19.91 -7.45
CA GLY A 62 -5.30 20.27 -7.95
C GLY A 62 -6.47 19.50 -7.31
N ARG A 63 -6.31 18.93 -6.10
CA ARG A 63 -7.32 18.04 -5.49
C ARG A 63 -7.72 18.46 -4.07
N PHE A 64 -7.51 19.70 -3.67
CA PHE A 64 -7.85 20.18 -2.33
C PHE A 64 -9.35 19.99 -1.98
N LYS A 65 -10.25 20.07 -2.96
CA LYS A 65 -11.69 19.87 -2.74
C LYS A 65 -12.04 18.42 -2.46
N SER A 66 -11.45 17.48 -3.19
CA SER A 66 -11.75 16.05 -3.05
C SER A 66 -10.95 15.40 -1.92
N ARG A 67 -9.63 15.64 -1.85
CA ARG A 67 -8.64 15.19 -0.86
C ARG A 67 -8.97 13.82 -0.23
N LEU A 68 -9.24 12.82 -1.09
CA LEU A 68 -9.82 11.55 -0.67
C LEU A 68 -8.95 10.83 0.37
N THR A 69 -7.65 10.73 0.13
CA THR A 69 -6.72 10.03 1.01
C THR A 69 -6.62 10.70 2.37
N SER A 70 -6.46 12.03 2.42
CA SER A 70 -6.35 12.73 3.70
C SER A 70 -7.62 12.59 4.54
N ARG A 71 -8.80 12.64 3.91
CA ARG A 71 -10.07 12.38 4.63
C ARG A 71 -10.16 10.99 5.22
N VAL A 72 -9.61 9.97 4.55
CA VAL A 72 -9.52 8.61 5.12
C VAL A 72 -8.62 8.61 6.34
N LEU A 73 -7.44 9.21 6.24
CA LEU A 73 -6.48 9.25 7.33
C LEU A 73 -7.00 10.08 8.52
N GLU A 74 -7.63 11.23 8.25
CA GLU A 74 -8.28 12.06 9.27
C GLU A 74 -9.35 11.30 10.05
N ARG A 75 -10.24 10.57 9.33
CA ARG A 75 -11.27 9.75 9.96
C ARG A 75 -10.69 8.65 10.85
N LEU A 76 -9.57 8.07 10.45
CA LEU A 76 -8.88 7.02 11.20
C LEU A 76 -7.95 7.56 12.29
N GLY A 77 -7.76 8.89 12.39
CA GLY A 77 -6.82 9.49 13.34
C GLY A 77 -5.34 9.24 12.98
N VAL A 78 -5.03 8.98 11.70
CA VAL A 78 -3.67 8.72 11.22
C VAL A 78 -2.98 10.04 10.90
N PRO A 79 -1.81 10.34 11.51
CA PRO A 79 -1.02 11.51 11.14
C PRO A 79 -0.45 11.39 9.72
N TYR A 80 -0.40 12.52 9.01
CA TYR A 80 0.14 12.59 7.66
C TYR A 80 0.66 13.98 7.33
N TYR A 81 1.45 14.06 6.27
CA TYR A 81 1.84 15.31 5.62
C TYR A 81 1.25 15.37 4.21
N MET A 82 0.58 16.48 3.90
CA MET A 82 0.17 16.82 2.55
C MET A 82 1.31 17.57 1.86
N VAL A 83 1.80 17.06 0.74
CA VAL A 83 2.92 17.65 0.00
C VAL A 83 2.38 18.30 -1.26
N VAL A 84 2.50 19.62 -1.36
CA VAL A 84 1.88 20.43 -2.43
C VAL A 84 2.87 21.40 -3.05
N GLU A 85 2.63 21.77 -4.30
CA GLU A 85 3.36 22.85 -4.95
C GLU A 85 2.99 24.21 -4.33
N PRO A 86 3.92 25.20 -4.31
CA PRO A 86 3.71 26.47 -3.62
C PRO A 86 2.43 27.22 -4.00
N GLN A 87 2.05 27.21 -5.27
CA GLN A 87 0.86 27.91 -5.78
C GLN A 87 -0.46 27.29 -5.29
N GLU A 88 -0.44 26.04 -4.79
CA GLU A 88 -1.64 25.38 -4.28
C GLU A 88 -1.78 25.46 -2.75
N TYR A 89 -0.75 25.94 -2.06
CA TYR A 89 -0.70 25.96 -0.61
C TYR A 89 -1.93 26.59 0.04
N GLU A 90 -2.31 27.77 -0.41
CA GLU A 90 -3.44 28.51 0.17
C GLU A 90 -4.78 27.75 0.01
N ASP A 91 -4.97 27.06 -1.11
CA ASP A 91 -6.17 26.28 -1.33
C ASP A 91 -6.24 25.06 -0.40
N TYR A 92 -5.10 24.39 -0.17
CA TYR A 92 -5.05 23.29 0.79
C TYR A 92 -5.13 23.77 2.24
N ALA A 93 -4.53 24.92 2.58
CA ALA A 93 -4.56 25.48 3.94
C ALA A 93 -5.96 25.90 4.41
N ARG A 94 -6.90 26.13 3.47
CA ARG A 94 -8.31 26.37 3.81
C ARG A 94 -9.07 25.12 4.27
N VAL A 95 -8.55 23.93 3.98
CA VAL A 95 -9.27 22.67 4.18
C VAL A 95 -8.47 21.61 4.96
N ILE A 96 -7.20 21.88 5.22
CA ILE A 96 -6.28 21.04 6.00
C ILE A 96 -5.52 21.95 6.96
N ASP A 97 -5.25 21.48 8.17
CA ASP A 97 -4.38 22.16 9.11
C ASP A 97 -3.04 22.51 8.46
N PRO A 98 -2.64 23.80 8.39
CA PRO A 98 -1.40 24.23 7.78
C PRO A 98 -0.14 23.53 8.32
N ALA A 99 -0.15 23.08 9.59
CA ALA A 99 0.95 22.32 10.19
C ALA A 99 1.19 20.95 9.53
N LYS A 100 0.19 20.43 8.81
CA LYS A 100 0.28 19.16 8.06
C LYS A 100 0.70 19.36 6.60
N ILE A 101 0.90 20.61 6.15
CA ILE A 101 1.18 20.90 4.75
C ILE A 101 2.67 21.21 4.57
N LEU A 102 3.31 20.45 3.70
CA LEU A 102 4.69 20.70 3.27
C LEU A 102 4.70 21.29 1.86
N LYS A 103 5.32 22.45 1.72
CA LYS A 103 5.49 23.13 0.43
C LYS A 103 6.72 22.60 -0.30
N LEU A 104 6.55 22.21 -1.54
CA LEU A 104 7.66 21.89 -2.43
C LEU A 104 8.45 23.16 -2.79
N PRO A 105 9.77 23.06 -3.01
CA PRO A 105 10.58 24.20 -3.42
C PRO A 105 10.51 24.51 -4.93
N PHE A 106 9.56 23.92 -5.64
CA PHE A 106 9.38 24.04 -7.09
C PHE A 106 7.91 23.97 -7.49
N SER A 107 7.61 24.36 -8.72
CA SER A 107 6.26 24.38 -9.30
C SER A 107 6.29 23.95 -10.77
N ASN A 108 5.25 23.24 -11.21
CA ASN A 108 4.93 23.00 -12.61
C ASN A 108 6.10 22.47 -13.47
N LEU A 109 6.85 21.50 -12.95
CA LEU A 109 7.99 20.93 -13.68
C LEU A 109 7.57 20.01 -14.86
N GLY A 110 6.29 19.67 -15.00
CA GLY A 110 5.79 18.82 -16.09
C GLY A 110 6.27 17.36 -16.06
N GLN A 111 6.78 16.90 -14.90
CA GLN A 111 7.36 15.56 -14.72
C GLN A 111 6.46 14.67 -13.84
N GLY A 112 5.18 14.98 -13.74
CA GLY A 112 4.24 14.24 -12.90
C GLY A 112 4.61 14.25 -11.42
N SER A 113 4.48 13.11 -10.76
CA SER A 113 4.75 12.96 -9.31
C SER A 113 6.24 12.78 -8.96
N ILE A 114 7.09 12.51 -9.93
CA ILE A 114 8.50 12.13 -9.71
C ILE A 114 9.29 13.17 -8.91
N PRO A 115 9.25 14.49 -9.23
CA PRO A 115 9.97 15.48 -8.45
C PRO A 115 9.51 15.56 -6.99
N ALA A 116 8.20 15.48 -6.75
CA ALA A 116 7.63 15.49 -5.41
C ALA A 116 8.04 14.24 -4.61
N ARG A 117 8.02 13.05 -5.24
CA ARG A 117 8.46 11.79 -4.61
C ARG A 117 9.96 11.82 -4.27
N ASN A 118 10.81 12.36 -5.14
CA ASN A 118 12.24 12.53 -4.86
C ASN A 118 12.49 13.54 -3.73
N TRP A 119 11.71 14.62 -3.69
CA TRP A 119 11.77 15.57 -2.59
C TRP A 119 11.36 14.93 -1.26
N ILE A 120 10.28 14.14 -1.24
CA ILE A 120 9.81 13.40 -0.06
C ILE A 120 10.89 12.45 0.45
N PHE A 121 11.55 11.72 -0.43
CA PHE A 121 12.64 10.81 -0.06
C PHE A 121 13.79 11.58 0.64
N ARG A 122 14.25 12.69 0.05
CA ARG A 122 15.29 13.53 0.65
C ARG A 122 14.84 14.12 1.98
N HIS A 123 13.64 14.69 2.03
CA HIS A 123 13.09 15.25 3.28
C HIS A 123 12.97 14.18 4.38
N SER A 124 12.58 12.97 4.05
CA SER A 124 12.52 11.85 5.01
C SER A 124 13.89 11.48 5.55
N LEU A 125 14.91 11.44 4.71
CA LEU A 125 16.31 11.23 5.11
C LEU A 125 16.84 12.37 6.00
N GLU A 126 16.61 13.64 5.61
CA GLU A 126 17.01 14.82 6.38
C GLU A 126 16.39 14.86 7.78
N LYS A 127 15.18 14.32 7.92
CA LYS A 127 14.50 14.17 9.22
C LYS A 127 14.94 12.94 10.01
N GLY A 128 15.88 12.14 9.50
CA GLY A 128 16.40 10.96 10.17
C GLY A 128 15.45 9.77 10.19
N HIS A 129 14.44 9.74 9.32
CA HIS A 129 13.51 8.62 9.28
C HIS A 129 14.13 7.42 8.57
N ALA A 130 14.06 6.24 9.19
CA ALA A 130 14.53 5.00 8.57
C ALA A 130 13.66 4.58 7.37
N LYS A 131 12.36 4.85 7.45
CA LYS A 131 11.38 4.52 6.42
C LYS A 131 10.36 5.66 6.28
N HIS A 132 9.62 5.67 5.17
CA HIS A 132 8.48 6.56 4.99
C HIS A 132 7.40 5.92 4.13
N TRP A 133 6.17 6.37 4.31
CA TRP A 133 5.06 6.04 3.43
C TRP A 133 4.86 7.13 2.38
N ILE A 134 4.57 6.71 1.14
CA ILE A 134 4.03 7.57 0.09
C ILE A 134 2.67 7.01 -0.33
N LEU A 135 1.63 7.83 -0.20
CA LEU A 135 0.27 7.47 -0.59
C LEU A 135 -0.22 8.38 -1.71
N ASP A 136 -0.82 7.79 -2.75
CA ASP A 136 -1.54 8.59 -3.73
C ASP A 136 -2.73 9.31 -3.09
N ASP A 137 -3.09 10.48 -3.60
CA ASP A 137 -4.12 11.36 -3.03
C ASP A 137 -5.58 10.95 -3.31
N ASN A 138 -5.79 9.83 -4.03
CA ASN A 138 -7.09 9.37 -4.50
C ASN A 138 -7.57 8.03 -3.88
N ILE A 139 -7.02 7.65 -2.72
CA ILE A 139 -7.45 6.48 -1.96
C ILE A 139 -8.76 6.83 -1.24
N ARG A 140 -9.81 6.04 -1.48
CA ARG A 140 -11.14 6.21 -0.88
C ARG A 140 -11.33 5.42 0.39
N TYR A 141 -10.76 4.21 0.45
CA TYR A 141 -10.88 3.30 1.56
C TYR A 141 -9.61 2.47 1.71
N LEU A 142 -9.30 2.15 2.96
CA LEU A 142 -8.43 1.06 3.32
C LEU A 142 -9.32 -0.15 3.63
N LEU A 143 -8.92 -1.31 3.17
CA LEU A 143 -9.66 -2.55 3.36
C LEU A 143 -8.74 -3.61 3.95
N ARG A 144 -9.29 -4.48 4.77
CA ARG A 144 -8.67 -5.71 5.21
C ARG A 144 -9.32 -6.88 4.48
N ARG A 145 -8.51 -7.81 4.00
CA ARG A 145 -9.01 -9.08 3.47
C ARG A 145 -8.89 -10.15 4.54
N ASN A 146 -10.00 -10.82 4.81
CA ASN A 146 -10.06 -11.92 5.75
C ASN A 146 -10.94 -13.03 5.15
N ASN A 147 -10.42 -14.26 5.05
CA ASN A 147 -11.12 -15.41 4.48
C ASN A 147 -11.84 -15.10 3.14
N GLY A 148 -11.13 -14.41 2.23
CA GLY A 148 -11.68 -14.04 0.92
C GLY A 148 -12.62 -12.82 0.92
N VAL A 149 -13.03 -12.33 2.09
CA VAL A 149 -13.92 -11.16 2.23
C VAL A 149 -13.10 -9.88 2.41
N LYS A 150 -13.52 -8.79 1.76
CA LYS A 150 -12.92 -7.47 1.90
C LYS A 150 -13.76 -6.64 2.84
N VAL A 151 -13.20 -6.29 3.99
CA VAL A 151 -13.85 -5.49 5.03
C VAL A 151 -13.17 -4.14 5.11
N ARG A 152 -13.95 -3.09 5.35
CA ARG A 152 -13.41 -1.74 5.54
C ARG A 152 -12.57 -1.69 6.83
N CYS A 153 -11.34 -1.15 6.72
CA CYS A 153 -10.54 -0.86 7.90
C CYS A 153 -11.06 0.41 8.58
N GLU A 154 -11.45 0.28 9.84
CA GLU A 154 -11.84 1.42 10.69
C GLU A 154 -10.82 1.65 11.82
N THR A 155 -9.59 1.18 11.64
CA THR A 155 -8.50 1.32 12.61
C THR A 155 -7.22 1.83 11.95
N VAL A 156 -6.49 2.65 12.69
CA VAL A 156 -5.16 3.15 12.34
C VAL A 156 -4.10 2.06 12.29
N ASN A 157 -4.32 0.94 12.96
CA ASN A 157 -3.35 -0.12 13.17
C ASN A 157 -2.88 -0.81 11.87
N VAL A 158 -3.60 -0.63 10.77
CA VAL A 158 -3.27 -1.26 9.48
C VAL A 158 -1.86 -0.90 8.98
N PHE A 159 -1.42 0.34 9.17
CA PHE A 159 -0.08 0.78 8.79
C PHE A 159 0.97 0.14 9.69
N ARG A 160 0.75 0.19 11.02
CA ARG A 160 1.66 -0.40 11.99
C ARG A 160 1.83 -1.91 11.78
N ALA A 161 0.75 -2.62 11.46
CA ALA A 161 0.80 -4.05 11.19
C ALA A 161 1.68 -4.38 9.98
N ALA A 162 1.61 -3.57 8.93
CA ALA A 162 2.46 -3.74 7.76
C ALA A 162 3.93 -3.39 8.06
N GLU A 163 4.16 -2.33 8.83
CA GLU A 163 5.50 -1.94 9.29
C GLU A 163 6.15 -3.03 10.12
N ASP A 164 5.43 -3.57 11.12
CA ASP A 164 5.91 -4.63 11.98
C ASP A 164 6.20 -5.93 11.21
N TYR A 165 5.39 -6.24 10.17
CA TYR A 165 5.67 -7.38 9.32
C TYR A 165 6.92 -7.15 8.45
N ALA A 166 7.04 -6.00 7.81
CA ALA A 166 8.19 -5.67 6.99
C ALA A 166 9.49 -5.61 7.81
N ALA A 167 9.41 -5.15 9.07
CA ALA A 167 10.54 -5.07 9.99
C ALA A 167 11.08 -6.44 10.46
N ARG A 168 10.38 -7.54 10.15
CA ARG A 168 10.89 -8.89 10.43
C ARG A 168 12.05 -9.30 9.52
N TYR A 169 12.29 -8.55 8.46
CA TYR A 169 13.24 -8.89 7.42
C TYR A 169 14.20 -7.75 7.14
N GLU A 170 15.48 -8.08 7.01
CA GLU A 170 16.56 -7.10 6.83
C GLU A 170 16.65 -6.53 5.41
N ASN A 171 16.07 -7.23 4.41
CA ASN A 171 16.25 -6.90 3.00
C ASN A 171 14.96 -6.49 2.27
N VAL A 172 13.96 -6.00 2.99
CA VAL A 172 12.71 -5.49 2.40
C VAL A 172 12.85 -4.01 2.10
N ALA A 173 13.10 -3.66 0.84
CA ALA A 173 13.27 -2.28 0.40
C ALA A 173 11.93 -1.53 0.22
N MET A 174 10.89 -2.25 -0.19
CA MET A 174 9.56 -1.67 -0.41
C MET A 174 8.48 -2.63 0.10
N ALA A 175 7.47 -2.06 0.75
CA ALA A 175 6.25 -2.78 1.11
C ALA A 175 5.02 -1.91 0.79
N GLY A 176 3.84 -2.50 0.64
CA GLY A 176 2.65 -1.69 0.38
C GLY A 176 1.38 -2.49 0.19
N PHE A 177 0.26 -1.78 0.06
CA PHE A 177 -1.07 -2.37 -0.02
C PHE A 177 -1.52 -2.56 -1.46
N ASN A 178 -2.06 -3.74 -1.76
CA ASN A 178 -2.55 -4.03 -3.11
C ASN A 178 -3.89 -3.32 -3.39
N TYR A 179 -4.23 -3.18 -4.66
CA TYR A 179 -5.56 -2.74 -5.06
C TYR A 179 -6.60 -3.83 -4.81
N GLN A 180 -7.74 -3.43 -4.28
CA GLN A 180 -8.84 -4.37 -4.00
C GLN A 180 -9.28 -5.18 -5.21
N GLN A 181 -9.19 -4.63 -6.42
CA GLN A 181 -9.60 -5.30 -7.65
C GLN A 181 -8.65 -6.44 -8.07
N PHE A 182 -7.42 -6.43 -7.57
CA PHE A 182 -6.42 -7.47 -7.87
C PHE A 182 -6.36 -8.59 -6.83
N ALA A 183 -7.01 -8.40 -5.69
CA ALA A 183 -7.26 -9.46 -4.73
C ALA A 183 -8.69 -9.97 -4.94
N ILE A 184 -8.86 -10.99 -5.78
CA ILE A 184 -10.18 -11.49 -6.20
C ILE A 184 -10.87 -12.16 -5.01
N ASN A 185 -12.18 -11.95 -4.84
CA ASN A 185 -12.97 -12.67 -3.85
C ASN A 185 -13.04 -14.14 -4.25
N TYR A 186 -13.10 -15.02 -3.28
CA TYR A 186 -13.19 -16.49 -3.45
C TYR A 186 -11.96 -17.17 -4.05
N GLU A 187 -10.91 -16.43 -4.45
CA GLU A 187 -9.63 -17.04 -4.77
C GLU A 187 -8.75 -17.06 -3.51
N ILE A 188 -7.98 -18.13 -3.39
CA ILE A 188 -6.92 -18.21 -2.40
C ILE A 188 -5.80 -17.32 -2.86
N VAL A 189 -5.77 -16.15 -2.28
CA VAL A 189 -4.73 -15.15 -2.56
C VAL A 189 -3.85 -15.08 -1.32
N PRO A 190 -2.54 -15.31 -1.44
CA PRO A 190 -1.64 -15.23 -0.30
C PRO A 190 -1.74 -13.86 0.37
N PRO A 191 -1.68 -13.77 1.71
CA PRO A 191 -1.80 -12.51 2.45
C PRO A 191 -0.72 -11.51 2.07
N VAL A 192 0.43 -12.00 1.62
CA VAL A 192 1.54 -11.20 1.10
C VAL A 192 2.08 -11.83 -0.18
N ARG A 193 2.31 -11.03 -1.21
CA ARG A 193 3.05 -11.43 -2.41
C ARG A 193 4.46 -10.88 -2.33
N LEU A 194 5.42 -11.75 -2.60
CA LEU A 194 6.83 -11.39 -2.64
C LEU A 194 7.26 -10.96 -4.04
N ASN A 195 8.26 -10.11 -4.09
CA ASN A 195 9.07 -9.81 -5.27
C ASN A 195 8.23 -9.42 -6.49
N THR A 196 7.35 -8.46 -6.26
CA THR A 196 6.50 -7.86 -7.29
C THR A 196 6.47 -6.34 -7.14
N ARG A 197 5.86 -5.63 -8.07
CA ARG A 197 5.70 -4.18 -7.97
C ARG A 197 4.87 -3.79 -6.74
N VAL A 198 5.26 -2.72 -6.10
CA VAL A 198 4.48 -2.04 -5.05
C VAL A 198 4.11 -0.65 -5.54
N TYR A 199 2.86 -0.22 -5.36
CA TYR A 199 2.35 1.00 -5.98
C TYR A 199 1.27 1.68 -5.13
N SER A 200 1.16 3.01 -5.28
CA SER A 200 0.09 3.87 -4.74
C SER A 200 -0.03 4.00 -3.22
N CYS A 201 0.34 2.99 -2.46
CA CYS A 201 0.41 3.00 -1.00
C CYS A 201 1.68 2.24 -0.63
N ILE A 202 2.77 2.96 -0.53
CA ILE A 202 4.14 2.42 -0.55
C ILE A 202 4.86 2.80 0.74
N LEU A 203 5.37 1.82 1.47
CA LEU A 203 6.38 1.98 2.50
C LEU A 203 7.75 1.78 1.84
N VAL A 204 8.62 2.74 1.96
CA VAL A 204 10.00 2.70 1.44
C VAL A 204 10.96 2.64 2.61
N ASP A 205 11.87 1.67 2.60
CA ASP A 205 13.04 1.68 3.47
C ASP A 205 14.10 2.59 2.86
N ASN A 206 14.41 3.68 3.54
CA ASN A 206 15.27 4.75 3.01
C ASN A 206 16.70 4.28 2.73
N LEU A 207 17.26 3.44 3.61
CA LEU A 207 18.64 2.98 3.48
C LEU A 207 18.77 1.89 2.40
N LEU A 208 17.85 0.94 2.38
CA LEU A 208 17.84 -0.11 1.35
C LEU A 208 17.56 0.48 -0.02
N ALA A 209 16.59 1.38 -0.14
CA ALA A 209 16.25 2.02 -1.39
C ALA A 209 17.39 2.94 -1.90
N ALA A 210 18.17 3.53 -0.99
CA ALA A 210 19.33 4.34 -1.37
C ALA A 210 20.41 3.55 -2.13
N GLN A 211 20.46 2.23 -1.96
CA GLN A 211 21.41 1.37 -2.70
C GLN A 211 21.13 1.33 -4.19
N VAL A 212 19.93 1.71 -4.61
CA VAL A 212 19.51 1.68 -6.02
C VAL A 212 19.26 3.07 -6.60
N LEU A 213 19.86 4.11 -6.02
CA LEU A 213 19.82 5.45 -6.58
C LEU A 213 20.40 5.48 -8.00
N ASP A 214 19.80 6.29 -8.84
CA ASP A 214 20.31 6.58 -10.18
C ASP A 214 20.49 8.09 -10.33
N ASN A 215 21.72 8.54 -10.53
CA ASN A 215 22.09 9.96 -10.58
C ASN A 215 21.54 10.75 -9.38
N GLY A 216 21.56 10.15 -8.18
CA GLY A 216 21.05 10.75 -6.94
C GLY A 216 19.53 10.80 -6.82
N GLN A 217 18.80 10.16 -7.73
CA GLN A 217 17.34 10.09 -7.71
C GLN A 217 16.85 8.68 -7.38
N LEU A 218 15.88 8.60 -6.49
CA LEU A 218 15.21 7.37 -6.16
C LEU A 218 14.11 7.06 -7.18
N TRP A 219 13.28 8.03 -7.50
CA TRP A 219 12.17 7.92 -8.44
C TRP A 219 12.57 8.51 -9.79
N ARG A 220 12.42 7.73 -10.85
CA ARG A 220 12.82 8.12 -12.22
C ARG A 220 11.84 7.60 -13.27
N GLY A 221 12.08 7.90 -14.53
CA GLY A 221 11.24 7.49 -15.66
C GLY A 221 10.19 8.54 -16.02
N LYS A 222 9.17 8.14 -16.76
CA LYS A 222 8.14 9.07 -17.23
C LYS A 222 6.79 8.92 -16.51
N TYR A 223 6.43 7.73 -16.02
CA TYR A 223 5.13 7.48 -15.38
C TYR A 223 5.07 6.21 -14.53
N ASN A 224 5.87 5.22 -14.80
CA ASN A 224 5.87 3.93 -14.10
C ASN A 224 6.99 3.88 -13.06
N GLU A 225 7.21 4.99 -12.37
CA GLU A 225 8.27 5.19 -11.39
C GLU A 225 8.22 4.20 -10.23
N ASP A 226 7.03 3.74 -9.85
CA ASP A 226 6.81 2.72 -8.82
C ASP A 226 7.27 1.32 -9.29
N THR A 227 6.97 0.98 -10.53
CA THR A 227 7.41 -0.27 -11.14
C THR A 227 8.92 -0.27 -11.39
N ASP A 228 9.48 0.86 -11.88
CA ASP A 228 10.92 1.04 -12.06
C ASP A 228 11.68 0.84 -10.73
N LEU A 229 11.26 1.52 -9.66
CA LEU A 229 11.92 1.38 -8.37
C LEU A 229 11.81 -0.06 -7.83
N SER A 230 10.64 -0.67 -7.93
CA SER A 230 10.46 -2.07 -7.54
C SER A 230 11.44 -2.99 -8.28
N LEU A 231 11.58 -2.82 -9.60
CA LEU A 231 12.50 -3.62 -10.42
C LEU A 231 13.97 -3.38 -10.08
N ARG A 232 14.37 -2.14 -9.80
CA ARG A 232 15.75 -1.84 -9.39
C ARG A 232 16.07 -2.48 -8.03
N CYS A 233 15.16 -2.41 -7.07
CA CYS A 233 15.33 -3.11 -5.79
C CYS A 233 15.47 -4.62 -6.00
N LEU A 234 14.61 -5.23 -6.80
CA LEU A 234 14.64 -6.66 -7.08
C LEU A 234 15.93 -7.10 -7.81
N LYS A 235 16.41 -6.30 -8.76
CA LYS A 235 17.69 -6.54 -9.46
C LYS A 235 18.90 -6.43 -8.54
N ALA A 236 18.81 -5.63 -7.49
CA ALA A 236 19.83 -5.52 -6.46
C ALA A 236 19.79 -6.66 -5.42
N GLY A 237 18.93 -7.67 -5.61
CA GLY A 237 18.77 -8.79 -4.66
C GLY A 237 17.89 -8.47 -3.44
N LEU A 238 17.34 -7.26 -3.38
CA LEU A 238 16.41 -6.87 -2.31
C LEU A 238 15.01 -7.45 -2.57
N CYS A 239 14.16 -7.45 -1.55
CA CYS A 239 12.80 -7.94 -1.63
C CYS A 239 11.77 -6.81 -1.61
N THR A 240 10.61 -7.09 -2.21
CA THR A 240 9.41 -6.26 -2.10
C THR A 240 8.25 -7.06 -1.55
N LEU A 241 7.39 -6.42 -0.73
CA LEU A 241 6.20 -7.01 -0.13
C LEU A 241 4.94 -6.31 -0.61
N LEU A 242 4.05 -7.02 -1.28
CA LEU A 242 2.73 -6.51 -1.64
C LEU A 242 1.67 -7.21 -0.80
N PHE A 243 1.09 -6.48 0.17
CA PHE A 243 0.07 -7.02 1.05
C PHE A 243 -1.27 -7.20 0.32
N ASN A 244 -1.79 -8.42 0.33
CA ASN A 244 -3.18 -8.73 -0.01
C ASN A 244 -4.08 -8.79 1.23
N ALA A 245 -3.47 -8.93 2.42
CA ALA A 245 -4.18 -8.81 3.70
C ALA A 245 -4.73 -7.39 3.90
N PHE A 246 -4.02 -6.38 3.39
CA PHE A 246 -4.42 -4.98 3.38
C PHE A 246 -4.54 -4.49 1.95
N LEU A 247 -5.63 -3.78 1.67
CA LEU A 247 -5.96 -3.35 0.33
C LEU A 247 -6.34 -1.87 0.32
N ILE A 248 -6.13 -1.24 -0.82
CA ILE A 248 -6.63 0.10 -1.09
C ILE A 248 -7.72 0.07 -2.15
N MET A 249 -8.74 0.90 -1.95
CA MET A 249 -9.71 1.25 -2.97
C MET A 249 -9.43 2.66 -3.45
N LYS A 250 -9.08 2.81 -4.73
CA LYS A 250 -8.86 4.12 -5.34
C LYS A 250 -10.13 4.65 -6.01
N GLY A 251 -10.27 5.97 -6.04
CA GLY A 251 -11.16 6.63 -6.98
C GLY A 251 -10.71 6.37 -8.42
N ALA A 252 -11.64 6.29 -9.35
CA ALA A 252 -11.31 6.08 -10.76
C ALA A 252 -10.41 7.23 -11.25
N THR A 253 -9.16 6.94 -11.51
CA THR A 253 -8.10 7.91 -11.83
C THR A 253 -8.49 8.81 -13.00
N MET A 254 -9.17 8.28 -14.01
CA MET A 254 -9.55 9.00 -15.23
C MET A 254 -10.85 9.84 -15.11
N LYS A 255 -11.55 9.77 -13.97
CA LYS A 255 -12.81 10.53 -13.75
C LYS A 255 -12.64 11.70 -12.78
N MET A 256 -11.46 11.87 -12.20
CA MET A 256 -11.17 12.94 -11.24
C MET A 256 -10.33 14.03 -11.90
N LYS A 257 -10.78 15.29 -11.80
CA LYS A 257 -9.98 16.46 -12.20
C LYS A 257 -8.73 16.56 -11.33
N GLY A 258 -7.65 17.13 -11.88
CA GLY A 258 -6.37 17.33 -11.20
C GLY A 258 -5.47 16.08 -11.17
N GLY A 259 -4.31 16.25 -10.56
CA GLY A 259 -3.23 15.27 -10.60
C GLY A 259 -2.64 15.13 -12.00
N ASN A 260 -2.05 13.98 -12.31
CA ASN A 260 -1.47 13.71 -13.62
C ASN A 260 -2.52 13.48 -14.74
N THR A 261 -3.83 13.67 -14.45
CA THR A 261 -4.91 13.29 -15.39
C THR A 261 -4.84 14.13 -16.65
N GLU A 262 -4.63 15.43 -16.53
CA GLU A 262 -4.61 16.37 -17.66
C GLU A 262 -3.32 16.26 -18.47
N GLU A 263 -2.17 16.04 -17.81
CA GLU A 263 -0.87 15.93 -18.47
C GLU A 263 -0.65 14.57 -19.17
N VAL A 264 -1.29 13.51 -18.68
CA VAL A 264 -0.96 12.13 -19.01
C VAL A 264 -2.01 11.47 -19.91
N TYR A 265 -3.30 11.83 -19.76
CA TYR A 265 -4.38 11.03 -20.34
C TYR A 265 -5.11 11.67 -21.51
N GLU A 266 -4.83 12.90 -21.84
CA GLU A 266 -5.52 13.60 -22.95
C GLU A 266 -5.29 12.97 -24.32
N ASN A 267 -4.22 12.18 -24.52
CA ASN A 267 -3.96 11.46 -25.77
C ASN A 267 -3.50 10.03 -25.49
N GLY A 268 -4.20 9.04 -26.03
CA GLY A 268 -3.82 7.62 -25.93
C GLY A 268 -2.39 7.28 -26.42
N ALA A 269 -1.75 8.17 -27.18
CA ALA A 269 -0.36 8.09 -27.63
C ALA A 269 0.63 8.06 -26.45
N LYS A 270 0.43 8.88 -25.43
CA LYS A 270 1.35 8.94 -24.25
C LYS A 270 1.43 7.63 -23.48
N ARG A 271 0.38 6.78 -23.49
CA ARG A 271 0.44 5.47 -22.84
C ARG A 271 1.45 4.52 -23.45
N LYS A 272 1.62 4.60 -24.77
CA LYS A 272 2.63 3.83 -25.47
C LYS A 272 4.03 4.27 -25.03
N ASP A 273 4.27 5.57 -25.03
CA ASP A 273 5.55 6.15 -24.61
C ASP A 273 5.93 5.77 -23.18
N PHE A 274 4.95 5.70 -22.25
CA PHE A 274 5.19 5.26 -20.88
C PHE A 274 5.54 3.78 -20.78
N ALA A 275 4.86 2.94 -21.56
CA ALA A 275 5.16 1.51 -21.60
C ALA A 275 6.54 1.27 -22.25
N GLU A 276 6.86 2.01 -23.31
CA GLU A 276 8.15 1.95 -24.01
C GLU A 276 9.29 2.46 -23.10
N SER A 277 9.08 3.56 -22.37
CA SER A 277 10.07 4.08 -21.43
C SER A 277 10.46 3.05 -20.36
N LEU A 278 9.49 2.33 -19.78
CA LEU A 278 9.80 1.27 -18.82
C LEU A 278 10.50 0.08 -19.47
N ALA A 279 10.08 -0.31 -20.68
CA ALA A 279 10.73 -1.40 -21.41
C ALA A 279 12.16 -1.07 -21.82
N GLN A 280 12.46 0.19 -22.14
CA GLN A 280 13.83 0.66 -22.41
C GLN A 280 14.71 0.63 -21.14
N GLN A 281 14.14 0.94 -19.98
CA GLN A 281 14.85 0.89 -18.69
C GLN A 281 15.11 -0.54 -18.21
N HIS A 282 14.23 -1.47 -18.56
CA HIS A 282 14.28 -2.87 -18.11
C HIS A 282 13.99 -3.85 -19.26
N PRO A 283 14.82 -3.84 -20.33
CA PRO A 283 14.56 -4.65 -21.55
C PRO A 283 14.62 -6.15 -21.29
N ASP A 284 15.31 -6.58 -20.24
CA ASP A 284 15.48 -7.96 -19.82
C ASP A 284 14.21 -8.59 -19.24
N VAL A 285 13.34 -7.79 -18.60
CA VAL A 285 12.13 -8.29 -17.89
C VAL A 285 10.85 -7.58 -18.28
N THR A 286 10.92 -6.56 -19.15
CA THR A 286 9.75 -5.75 -19.50
C THR A 286 9.55 -5.71 -21.01
N LYS A 287 8.29 -5.88 -21.43
CA LYS A 287 7.89 -5.71 -22.83
C LYS A 287 6.63 -4.87 -22.95
N VAL A 288 6.49 -4.20 -24.09
CA VAL A 288 5.27 -3.48 -24.46
C VAL A 288 4.28 -4.45 -25.08
N VAL A 289 3.06 -4.43 -24.59
CA VAL A 289 1.96 -5.27 -25.06
C VAL A 289 0.70 -4.45 -25.29
N GLN A 290 -0.12 -4.89 -26.23
CA GLN A 290 -1.44 -4.32 -26.43
C GLN A 290 -2.49 -5.26 -25.84
N ARG A 291 -3.31 -4.78 -24.87
CA ARG A 291 -4.41 -5.52 -24.25
C ARG A 291 -5.60 -4.59 -24.08
N PHE A 292 -6.82 -5.08 -24.29
CA PHE A 292 -8.05 -4.32 -24.17
C PHE A 292 -7.99 -2.99 -24.96
N SER A 293 -7.45 -3.04 -26.19
CA SER A 293 -7.26 -1.87 -27.08
C SER A 293 -6.39 -0.76 -26.48
N ARG A 294 -5.51 -1.09 -25.54
CA ARG A 294 -4.61 -0.14 -24.87
C ARG A 294 -3.18 -0.68 -24.79
N TRP A 295 -2.22 0.23 -24.84
CA TRP A 295 -0.82 -0.08 -24.62
C TRP A 295 -0.55 -0.27 -23.12
N HIS A 296 0.18 -1.33 -22.78
CA HIS A 296 0.60 -1.68 -21.43
C HIS A 296 2.07 -2.14 -21.44
N HIS A 297 2.75 -1.90 -20.33
CA HIS A 297 3.96 -2.65 -20.02
C HIS A 297 3.57 -3.99 -19.38
N GLN A 298 4.28 -5.04 -19.71
CA GLN A 298 4.20 -6.35 -19.07
C GLN A 298 5.56 -6.69 -18.50
N VAL A 299 5.61 -6.92 -17.19
CA VAL A 299 6.84 -7.30 -16.47
C VAL A 299 6.82 -8.80 -16.17
N ASP A 300 7.95 -9.44 -16.39
CA ASP A 300 8.22 -10.81 -15.93
C ASP A 300 8.95 -10.76 -14.59
N TYR A 301 8.27 -11.16 -13.53
CA TYR A 301 8.85 -11.20 -12.19
C TYR A 301 9.49 -12.55 -11.82
N ARG A 302 9.43 -13.57 -12.70
CA ARG A 302 9.98 -14.91 -12.44
C ARG A 302 11.49 -14.90 -12.14
N PRO A 303 12.32 -14.05 -12.79
CA PRO A 303 13.74 -13.99 -12.46
C PRO A 303 14.04 -13.61 -11.01
N PHE A 304 13.11 -12.94 -10.33
CA PHE A 304 13.27 -12.49 -8.96
C PHE A 304 12.69 -13.45 -7.92
N ALA A 305 12.16 -14.60 -8.34
CA ALA A 305 11.62 -15.62 -7.42
C ALA A 305 12.69 -16.19 -6.47
N GLY A 306 13.96 -16.06 -6.82
CA GLY A 306 15.08 -16.48 -5.98
C GLY A 306 15.49 -15.47 -4.90
N ASN A 307 14.99 -14.22 -4.93
CA ASN A 307 15.28 -13.26 -3.86
C ASN A 307 14.56 -13.72 -2.58
N ALA A 308 15.34 -14.24 -1.63
CA ALA A 308 14.80 -14.74 -0.37
C ALA A 308 14.74 -13.63 0.68
N LEU A 309 13.69 -13.67 1.52
CA LEU A 309 13.63 -12.82 2.71
C LEU A 309 14.71 -13.23 3.69
N ILE A 310 15.42 -12.27 4.26
CA ILE A 310 16.46 -12.48 5.29
C ILE A 310 15.83 -12.12 6.64
N PRO A 311 15.49 -13.11 7.49
CA PRO A 311 14.86 -12.82 8.77
C PRO A 311 15.83 -12.07 9.71
N CYS A 312 15.31 -11.06 10.42
CA CYS A 312 16.05 -10.46 11.52
C CYS A 312 16.32 -11.49 12.63
N PRO A 313 17.47 -11.45 13.31
CA PRO A 313 17.80 -12.43 14.36
C PRO A 313 16.80 -12.49 15.51
N SER A 314 16.07 -11.40 15.77
CA SER A 314 15.08 -11.30 16.85
C SER A 314 13.70 -11.85 16.48
N ILE A 315 13.50 -12.31 15.23
CA ILE A 315 12.18 -12.74 14.79
C ILE A 315 11.81 -14.10 15.39
N VAL A 316 10.63 -14.19 15.98
CA VAL A 316 10.05 -15.44 16.41
C VAL A 316 8.97 -15.83 15.41
N PRO A 317 9.18 -16.87 14.57
CA PRO A 317 8.20 -17.31 13.60
C PRO A 317 6.85 -17.65 14.27
N SER A 318 5.75 -17.37 13.57
CA SER A 318 4.39 -17.72 14.02
C SER A 318 3.92 -17.03 15.30
N THR A 319 4.60 -16.03 15.81
CA THR A 319 4.07 -15.22 16.91
C THR A 319 2.96 -14.31 16.37
N PRO A 320 1.74 -14.33 16.97
CA PRO A 320 0.72 -13.36 16.61
C PRO A 320 1.26 -11.97 16.90
N ASN A 321 1.14 -11.08 15.94
CA ASN A 321 1.41 -9.69 16.22
C ASN A 321 0.28 -9.10 17.09
N ASN A 322 0.49 -7.89 17.62
CA ASN A 322 -0.47 -7.18 18.47
C ASN A 322 -1.81 -6.84 17.75
N TYR A 323 -2.03 -7.32 16.53
CA TYR A 323 -3.17 -7.02 15.65
C TYR A 323 -4.01 -8.26 15.35
N ALA A 324 -3.83 -9.37 16.10
CA ALA A 324 -4.47 -10.68 15.87
C ALA A 324 -4.29 -11.19 14.42
N MET A 325 -3.22 -10.80 13.77
CA MET A 325 -2.93 -11.26 12.43
C MET A 325 -1.74 -12.19 12.47
N PHE A 326 -1.99 -13.45 12.13
CA PHE A 326 -0.93 -14.36 11.76
C PHE A 326 -0.54 -14.06 10.31
N LEU A 327 0.45 -13.20 10.13
CA LEU A 327 1.13 -13.06 8.85
C LEU A 327 2.26 -14.10 8.86
N ASP A 328 1.87 -15.35 8.69
CA ASP A 328 2.83 -16.43 8.56
C ASP A 328 3.57 -16.34 7.22
N GLU A 329 4.83 -16.76 7.23
CA GLU A 329 5.54 -17.02 5.99
C GLU A 329 4.78 -18.06 5.17
N LEU A 330 4.38 -17.67 3.97
CA LEU A 330 3.80 -18.58 3.00
C LEU A 330 4.93 -19.34 2.31
N THR A 331 5.41 -20.40 2.97
CA THR A 331 6.20 -21.40 2.24
C THR A 331 5.31 -22.05 1.18
N PRO A 332 5.86 -22.50 0.03
CA PRO A 332 5.11 -23.23 -0.98
C PRO A 332 4.34 -24.43 -0.42
N GLN A 333 4.87 -25.06 0.62
CA GLN A 333 4.25 -26.19 1.28
C GLN A 333 3.04 -25.75 2.13
N ARG A 334 3.17 -24.65 2.89
CA ARG A 334 2.08 -24.12 3.71
C ARG A 334 0.95 -23.54 2.84
N TYR A 335 1.28 -22.97 1.69
CA TYR A 335 0.30 -22.57 0.69
C TYR A 335 -0.51 -23.77 0.17
N LYS A 336 0.13 -24.92 -0.13
CA LYS A 336 -0.55 -26.17 -0.49
C LYS A 336 -1.45 -26.69 0.64
N GLU A 337 -0.97 -26.65 1.88
CA GLU A 337 -1.75 -27.06 3.05
C GLU A 337 -2.99 -26.18 3.28
N MET A 338 -2.88 -24.87 3.05
CA MET A 338 -4.03 -23.96 3.10
C MET A 338 -5.04 -24.28 1.99
N LEU A 339 -4.59 -24.59 0.77
CA LEU A 339 -5.44 -25.02 -0.33
C LEU A 339 -6.21 -26.30 0.02
N CYS A 340 -5.57 -27.24 0.73
CA CYS A 340 -6.20 -28.51 1.13
C CYS A 340 -7.18 -28.34 2.31
N ARG A 341 -6.95 -27.37 3.22
CA ARG A 341 -7.83 -27.12 4.38
C ARG A 341 -9.14 -26.42 4.02
N ASP A 342 -9.13 -25.58 2.99
CA ASP A 342 -10.31 -24.84 2.54
C ASP A 342 -11.22 -25.66 1.59
N GLY A 343 -11.00 -26.98 1.51
CA GLY A 343 -11.93 -27.92 0.89
C GLY A 343 -12.08 -27.73 -0.62
N CYS A 344 -11.00 -27.79 -1.38
CA CYS A 344 -11.09 -28.20 -2.76
C CYS A 344 -11.60 -29.67 -2.79
N LYS A 345 -12.93 -29.83 -2.78
CA LYS A 345 -13.63 -30.97 -3.30
C LYS A 345 -14.00 -30.73 -4.74
#